data_3a7b06e9fa6d8c83d450439872ea25a8
#
_entry.id   3a7b06e9fa6d8c83d450439872ea25a8
#
_cell.length_a   1.000
_cell.length_b   1.000
_cell.length_c   1.000
_cell.angle_alpha   90.00
_cell.angle_beta   90.00
_cell.angle_gamma   90.00
#
_symmetry.space_group_name_H-M   'P 1'
#
loop_
_entity.id
_entity.type
_entity.pdbx_description
1 polymer ?
#
loop_
_entity_poly.entity_id
_entity_poly.type
_entity_poly.pdbx_seq_one_letter_code
_entity_poly.pdbx_strand_id
1 'polypeptide(L)'
;CPGHTDQQPQTETIMDSLRIEGGVPLKGRITVSGAKNAALPLMAAGLATSGTLQLENVPRLVDTQSMEVLLANHGMDVSRDGLNVSIGGAVTNVDAPYELVRRMRASVLVLGPLLARYGEVRVSLPGGCAIGTRPVDLHIRAMQALGAVVELADGYIQARAPGRLKGGRVVFPGVSVGATENAMIAASLAKGTSELVNVAREPEISDLAECLNAMGARITGHGSDTIMIEGVDELGDATHRVIPDRIEAGTWAIAAAITGGDLFLEHARRRHLDALLDVIVGTGAAVDVREDGFQVTASSRPRAVDI
;
A
#
# COMPACT_ATOMS: atom_id res chain seq x y z
N CYS A 1 -51.47 -2.63 36.13
CA CYS A 1 -50.37 -3.27 35.33
C CYS A 1 -49.16 -2.34 35.35
N PRO A 2 -48.00 -2.75 35.88
CA PRO A 2 -46.77 -1.95 35.84
C PRO A 2 -46.05 -2.18 34.52
N GLY A 3 -45.68 -1.06 33.89
CA GLY A 3 -44.89 -1.06 32.63
C GLY A 3 -43.45 -1.49 32.86
N HIS A 4 -43.05 -2.47 32.10
CA HIS A 4 -41.63 -2.81 31.94
C HIS A 4 -40.96 -1.77 31.02
N THR A 5 -40.10 -0.96 31.60
CA THR A 5 -39.13 -0.17 30.83
C THR A 5 -37.93 -1.07 30.54
N ASP A 6 -37.83 -1.56 29.30
CA ASP A 6 -36.62 -2.17 28.76
C ASP A 6 -35.53 -1.09 28.67
N GLN A 7 -34.65 -1.08 29.64
CA GLN A 7 -33.38 -0.37 29.55
C GLN A 7 -32.42 -1.25 28.75
N GLN A 8 -32.23 -0.93 27.48
CA GLN A 8 -31.10 -1.46 26.71
C GLN A 8 -29.79 -1.03 27.37
N PRO A 9 -28.81 -1.93 27.56
CA PRO A 9 -27.52 -1.56 28.09
C PRO A 9 -26.84 -0.61 27.09
N GLN A 10 -26.55 0.62 27.52
CA GLN A 10 -25.65 1.52 26.80
C GLN A 10 -24.28 0.87 26.83
N THR A 11 -23.83 0.35 25.72
CA THR A 11 -22.44 -0.03 25.48
C THR A 11 -21.63 1.28 25.55
N GLU A 12 -20.99 1.53 26.69
CA GLU A 12 -19.96 2.55 26.79
C GLU A 12 -18.90 2.24 25.74
N THR A 13 -18.81 3.09 24.74
CA THR A 13 -17.69 3.06 23.78
C THR A 13 -16.45 3.47 24.56
N ILE A 14 -15.67 2.50 25.02
CA ILE A 14 -14.35 2.76 25.61
C ILE A 14 -13.50 3.34 24.48
N MET A 15 -13.29 4.65 24.51
CA MET A 15 -12.34 5.31 23.63
C MET A 15 -10.93 4.99 24.11
N ASP A 16 -10.12 4.37 23.27
CA ASP A 16 -8.70 4.19 23.56
C ASP A 16 -8.03 5.55 23.75
N SER A 17 -7.26 5.68 24.80
CA SER A 17 -6.54 6.90 25.12
C SER A 17 -5.05 6.63 25.33
N LEU A 18 -4.21 7.56 24.89
CA LEU A 18 -2.76 7.54 25.13
C LEU A 18 -2.40 8.60 26.16
N ARG A 19 -1.72 8.17 27.22
CA ARG A 19 -1.09 9.08 28.19
C ARG A 19 0.40 9.16 27.90
N ILE A 20 0.90 10.36 27.62
CA ILE A 20 2.30 10.60 27.27
C ILE A 20 2.94 11.43 28.38
N GLU A 21 4.03 10.93 28.96
CA GLU A 21 4.89 11.66 29.89
C GLU A 21 6.17 12.04 29.13
N GLY A 22 6.31 13.34 28.81
CA GLY A 22 7.43 13.87 28.05
C GLY A 22 8.65 14.21 28.92
N GLY A 23 9.66 14.85 28.29
CA GLY A 23 10.85 15.38 28.98
C GLY A 23 12.05 14.45 29.00
N VAL A 24 11.97 13.26 28.40
CA VAL A 24 13.10 12.32 28.29
C VAL A 24 13.58 12.26 26.85
N PRO A 25 14.89 12.54 26.59
CA PRO A 25 15.48 12.33 25.27
C PRO A 25 15.43 10.86 24.85
N LEU A 26 14.97 10.61 23.63
CA LEU A 26 14.94 9.25 23.09
C LEU A 26 16.36 8.82 22.67
N LYS A 27 16.82 7.66 23.13
CA LYS A 27 18.16 7.13 22.80
C LYS A 27 18.11 5.64 22.53
N GLY A 28 18.87 5.21 21.53
CA GLY A 28 19.02 3.79 21.23
C GLY A 28 18.93 3.45 19.75
N ARG A 29 18.44 2.23 19.47
CA ARG A 29 18.31 1.67 18.12
C ARG A 29 16.87 1.23 17.90
N ILE A 30 16.35 1.52 16.72
CA ILE A 30 15.03 1.08 16.28
C ILE A 30 15.21 0.37 14.94
N THR A 31 14.78 -0.87 14.86
CA THR A 31 14.71 -1.62 13.60
C THR A 31 13.41 -1.23 12.89
N VAL A 32 13.53 -0.55 11.76
CA VAL A 32 12.38 -0.10 10.96
C VAL A 32 11.73 -1.31 10.28
N SER A 33 10.42 -1.45 10.47
CA SER A 33 9.64 -2.55 9.89
C SER A 33 9.44 -2.39 8.38
N GLY A 34 8.92 -3.42 7.73
CA GLY A 34 8.50 -3.34 6.33
C GLY A 34 7.37 -2.33 6.14
N ALA A 35 7.37 -1.66 5.00
CA ALA A 35 6.39 -0.61 4.69
C ALA A 35 4.98 -1.20 4.50
N LYS A 36 4.02 -0.77 5.33
CA LYS A 36 2.61 -1.13 5.18
C LYS A 36 2.10 -0.81 3.79
N ASN A 37 2.38 0.39 3.32
CA ASN A 37 1.87 0.89 2.04
C ASN A 37 2.52 0.22 0.83
N ALA A 38 3.69 -0.41 0.99
CA ALA A 38 4.28 -1.29 -0.03
C ALA A 38 3.72 -2.72 0.08
N ALA A 39 3.56 -3.25 1.28
CA ALA A 39 3.10 -4.62 1.50
C ALA A 39 1.71 -4.87 0.91
N LEU A 40 0.76 -3.94 1.05
CA LEU A 40 -0.61 -4.12 0.59
C LEU A 40 -0.75 -4.30 -0.93
N PRO A 41 -0.17 -3.44 -1.81
CA PRO A 41 -0.20 -3.68 -3.24
C PRO A 41 0.61 -4.91 -3.67
N LEU A 42 1.73 -5.23 -2.99
CA LEU A 42 2.49 -6.45 -3.23
C LEU A 42 1.65 -7.71 -2.94
N MET A 43 0.91 -7.71 -1.83
CA MET A 43 -0.01 -8.81 -1.49
C MET A 43 -1.12 -8.92 -2.54
N ALA A 44 -1.70 -7.80 -3.00
CA ALA A 44 -2.71 -7.79 -4.05
C ALA A 44 -2.17 -8.30 -5.39
N ALA A 45 -0.89 -8.05 -5.71
CA ALA A 45 -0.23 -8.58 -6.91
C ALA A 45 -0.20 -10.13 -6.93
N GLY A 46 -0.26 -10.78 -5.77
CA GLY A 46 -0.42 -12.24 -5.67
C GLY A 46 -1.66 -12.79 -6.37
N LEU A 47 -2.73 -11.99 -6.55
CA LEU A 47 -3.91 -12.38 -7.34
C LEU A 47 -3.62 -12.44 -8.85
N ALA A 48 -2.57 -11.77 -9.31
CA ALA A 48 -2.21 -11.70 -10.72
C ALA A 48 -1.28 -12.83 -11.18
N THR A 49 -0.65 -13.58 -10.25
CA THR A 49 0.25 -14.68 -10.62
C THR A 49 -0.45 -16.04 -10.76
N SER A 50 0.05 -16.88 -11.66
CA SER A 50 -0.31 -18.29 -11.75
C SER A 50 0.55 -19.18 -10.82
N GLY A 51 1.62 -18.62 -10.27
CA GLY A 51 2.54 -19.28 -9.36
C GLY A 51 2.32 -18.87 -7.90
N THR A 52 3.42 -18.81 -7.15
CA THR A 52 3.46 -18.41 -5.74
C THR A 52 4.32 -17.17 -5.57
N LEU A 53 3.78 -16.15 -4.93
CA LEU A 53 4.51 -14.96 -4.52
C LEU A 53 4.94 -15.10 -3.06
N GLN A 54 6.25 -15.08 -2.83
CA GLN A 54 6.84 -15.08 -1.50
C GLN A 54 7.23 -13.63 -1.14
N LEU A 55 6.63 -13.09 -0.09
CA LEU A 55 6.94 -11.76 0.42
C LEU A 55 7.67 -11.87 1.75
N GLU A 56 8.85 -11.26 1.84
CA GLU A 56 9.62 -11.13 3.08
C GLU A 56 9.38 -9.74 3.69
N ASN A 57 9.60 -9.60 4.99
CA ASN A 57 9.51 -8.34 5.72
C ASN A 57 8.11 -7.68 5.68
N VAL A 58 7.05 -8.48 5.61
CA VAL A 58 5.66 -7.98 5.68
C VAL A 58 5.33 -7.66 7.15
N PRO A 59 5.01 -6.41 7.50
CA PRO A 59 4.74 -6.04 8.89
C PRO A 59 3.46 -6.71 9.41
N ARG A 60 3.42 -6.97 10.73
CA ARG A 60 2.22 -7.50 11.41
C ARG A 60 1.30 -6.35 11.82
N LEU A 61 0.39 -5.96 10.96
CA LEU A 61 -0.55 -4.88 11.16
C LEU A 61 -1.98 -5.35 10.86
N VAL A 62 -2.96 -4.65 11.40
CA VAL A 62 -4.38 -4.94 11.13
C VAL A 62 -4.69 -4.91 9.63
N ASP A 63 -4.09 -3.97 8.89
CA ASP A 63 -4.30 -3.84 7.45
C ASP A 63 -3.74 -5.05 6.68
N THR A 64 -2.51 -5.53 7.00
CA THR A 64 -1.94 -6.70 6.33
C THR A 64 -2.71 -7.97 6.65
N GLN A 65 -3.18 -8.14 7.90
CA GLN A 65 -4.06 -9.24 8.28
C GLN A 65 -5.41 -9.18 7.56
N SER A 66 -5.98 -7.98 7.41
CA SER A 66 -7.22 -7.78 6.66
C SER A 66 -7.05 -8.13 5.18
N MET A 67 -5.87 -7.82 4.59
CA MET A 67 -5.54 -8.22 3.23
C MET A 67 -5.41 -9.76 3.11
N GLU A 68 -4.79 -10.44 4.06
CA GLU A 68 -4.73 -11.91 4.08
C GLU A 68 -6.13 -12.53 4.06
N VAL A 69 -7.04 -12.01 4.90
CA VAL A 69 -8.44 -12.47 4.92
C VAL A 69 -9.15 -12.20 3.60
N LEU A 70 -8.91 -11.04 2.97
CA LEU A 70 -9.49 -10.69 1.68
C LEU A 70 -8.97 -11.61 0.56
N LEU A 71 -7.67 -11.89 0.52
CA LEU A 71 -7.08 -12.81 -0.45
C LEU A 71 -7.61 -14.25 -0.26
N ALA A 72 -7.74 -14.70 0.99
CA ALA A 72 -8.35 -16.01 1.30
C ALA A 72 -9.84 -16.07 0.88
N ASN A 73 -10.59 -14.96 1.00
CA ASN A 73 -11.96 -14.87 0.47
C ASN A 73 -12.00 -15.05 -1.06
N HIS A 74 -10.97 -14.61 -1.77
CA HIS A 74 -10.84 -14.84 -3.21
C HIS A 74 -10.41 -16.28 -3.56
N GLY A 75 -10.11 -17.13 -2.57
CA GLY A 75 -9.70 -18.53 -2.76
C GLY A 75 -8.19 -18.74 -2.78
N MET A 76 -7.40 -17.69 -2.50
CA MET A 76 -5.94 -17.83 -2.46
C MET A 76 -5.49 -18.59 -1.20
N ASP A 77 -4.46 -19.42 -1.36
CA ASP A 77 -3.73 -20.04 -0.26
C ASP A 77 -2.75 -19.01 0.31
N VAL A 78 -3.07 -18.47 1.47
CA VAL A 78 -2.23 -17.47 2.15
C VAL A 78 -1.67 -18.10 3.43
N SER A 79 -0.36 -18.12 3.54
CA SER A 79 0.32 -18.56 4.76
C SER A 79 1.34 -17.55 5.24
N ARG A 80 1.47 -17.41 6.56
CA ARG A 80 2.42 -16.51 7.21
C ARG A 80 3.32 -17.24 8.18
N ASP A 81 4.63 -17.01 8.02
CA ASP A 81 5.64 -17.39 9.01
C ASP A 81 6.45 -16.14 9.41
N GLY A 82 6.20 -15.67 10.63
CA GLY A 82 6.82 -14.43 11.12
C GLY A 82 6.47 -13.22 10.27
N LEU A 83 7.48 -12.65 9.61
CA LEU A 83 7.35 -11.53 8.67
C LEU A 83 7.30 -12.00 7.20
N ASN A 84 7.30 -13.31 6.96
CA ASN A 84 7.21 -13.87 5.62
C ASN A 84 5.77 -14.27 5.31
N VAL A 85 5.29 -13.92 4.13
CA VAL A 85 3.94 -14.26 3.66
C VAL A 85 4.05 -14.93 2.30
N SER A 86 3.42 -16.10 2.17
CA SER A 86 3.31 -16.84 0.91
C SER A 86 1.88 -16.72 0.39
N ILE A 87 1.72 -16.38 -0.88
CA ILE A 87 0.44 -16.19 -1.55
C ILE A 87 0.46 -17.00 -2.84
N GLY A 88 -0.39 -18.02 -2.92
CA GLY A 88 -0.48 -18.92 -4.09
C GLY A 88 -1.90 -19.45 -4.27
N GLY A 89 -2.03 -20.48 -5.11
CA GLY A 89 -3.33 -21.11 -5.37
C GLY A 89 -4.10 -20.48 -6.53
N ALA A 90 -5.40 -20.72 -6.56
CA ALA A 90 -6.28 -20.26 -7.63
C ALA A 90 -7.45 -19.46 -7.08
N VAL A 91 -7.76 -18.34 -7.72
CA VAL A 91 -8.95 -17.56 -7.40
C VAL A 91 -10.22 -18.36 -7.76
N THR A 92 -11.09 -18.51 -6.79
CA THR A 92 -12.39 -19.18 -6.91
C THR A 92 -13.57 -18.22 -6.75
N ASN A 93 -13.30 -16.99 -6.31
CA ASN A 93 -14.29 -15.95 -6.06
C ASN A 93 -13.75 -14.57 -6.45
N VAL A 94 -14.47 -13.84 -7.29
CA VAL A 94 -14.10 -12.50 -7.75
C VAL A 94 -14.90 -11.38 -7.04
N ASP A 95 -15.65 -11.72 -5.98
CA ASP A 95 -16.45 -10.78 -5.19
C ASP A 95 -15.72 -10.38 -3.90
N ALA A 96 -15.49 -9.08 -3.73
CA ALA A 96 -14.97 -8.47 -2.51
C ALA A 96 -16.11 -7.78 -1.74
N PRO A 97 -16.72 -8.46 -0.73
CA PRO A 97 -17.94 -8.00 -0.06
C PRO A 97 -17.66 -6.83 0.89
N TYR A 98 -18.69 -6.02 1.14
CA TYR A 98 -18.64 -4.83 2.00
C TYR A 98 -17.99 -5.09 3.37
N GLU A 99 -18.31 -6.21 4.02
CA GLU A 99 -17.81 -6.53 5.37
C GLU A 99 -16.28 -6.68 5.43
N LEU A 100 -15.63 -7.05 4.33
CA LEU A 100 -14.18 -7.11 4.23
C LEU A 100 -13.60 -5.78 3.76
N VAL A 101 -14.20 -5.17 2.72
CA VAL A 101 -13.70 -3.93 2.12
C VAL A 101 -13.78 -2.75 3.09
N ARG A 102 -14.84 -2.64 3.91
CA ARG A 102 -14.99 -1.54 4.88
C ARG A 102 -13.90 -1.48 5.94
N ARG A 103 -13.23 -2.60 6.22
CA ARG A 103 -12.17 -2.69 7.25
C ARG A 103 -10.85 -2.08 6.80
N MET A 104 -10.60 -2.11 5.50
CA MET A 104 -9.35 -1.66 4.93
C MET A 104 -9.60 -1.05 3.55
N ARG A 105 -9.26 0.22 3.42
CA ARG A 105 -9.47 0.95 2.19
C ARG A 105 -8.66 0.41 0.99
N ALA A 106 -7.44 -0.09 1.24
CA ALA A 106 -6.59 -0.72 0.24
C ALA A 106 -7.21 -1.98 -0.39
N SER A 107 -8.38 -2.44 0.11
CA SER A 107 -9.16 -3.53 -0.51
C SER A 107 -9.52 -3.25 -1.97
N VAL A 108 -9.59 -1.98 -2.41
CA VAL A 108 -9.79 -1.62 -3.82
C VAL A 108 -8.65 -2.08 -4.73
N LEU A 109 -7.47 -2.40 -4.18
CA LEU A 109 -6.31 -2.89 -4.94
C LEU A 109 -6.52 -4.27 -5.57
N VAL A 110 -7.53 -5.03 -5.14
CA VAL A 110 -7.88 -6.30 -5.78
C VAL A 110 -8.57 -6.12 -7.14
N LEU A 111 -9.06 -4.90 -7.43
CA LEU A 111 -9.77 -4.59 -8.68
C LEU A 111 -8.93 -4.87 -9.92
N GLY A 112 -7.70 -4.34 -9.97
CA GLY A 112 -6.79 -4.49 -11.12
C GLY A 112 -6.39 -5.92 -11.42
N PRO A 113 -5.80 -6.65 -10.46
CA PRO A 113 -5.35 -8.02 -10.68
C PRO A 113 -6.49 -8.99 -11.01
N LEU A 114 -7.63 -8.91 -10.32
CA LEU A 114 -8.78 -9.78 -10.61
C LEU A 114 -9.35 -9.51 -12.01
N LEU A 115 -9.55 -8.24 -12.37
CA LEU A 115 -10.05 -7.88 -13.68
C LEU A 115 -9.11 -8.30 -14.81
N ALA A 116 -7.80 -8.11 -14.63
CA ALA A 116 -6.81 -8.42 -15.64
C ALA A 116 -6.66 -9.92 -15.89
N ARG A 117 -6.76 -10.72 -14.84
CA ARG A 117 -6.53 -12.17 -14.92
C ARG A 117 -7.81 -12.97 -15.15
N TYR A 118 -8.92 -12.56 -14.53
CA TYR A 118 -10.19 -13.33 -14.57
C TYR A 118 -11.27 -12.69 -15.43
N GLY A 119 -11.05 -11.48 -15.93
CA GLY A 119 -11.95 -10.78 -16.84
C GLY A 119 -13.16 -10.13 -16.19
N GLU A 120 -13.41 -10.39 -14.90
CA GLU A 120 -14.50 -9.78 -14.13
C GLU A 120 -14.14 -9.62 -12.65
N VAL A 121 -14.77 -8.65 -12.02
CA VAL A 121 -14.59 -8.41 -10.57
C VAL A 121 -15.75 -7.56 -10.04
N ARG A 122 -16.15 -7.83 -8.81
CA ARG A 122 -17.11 -7.04 -8.05
C ARG A 122 -16.53 -6.64 -6.72
N VAL A 123 -16.26 -5.33 -6.52
CA VAL A 123 -15.67 -4.79 -5.30
C VAL A 123 -16.62 -3.81 -4.66
N SER A 124 -16.96 -4.01 -3.39
CA SER A 124 -17.76 -3.01 -2.65
C SER A 124 -17.03 -1.67 -2.63
N LEU A 125 -17.78 -0.59 -2.69
CA LEU A 125 -17.22 0.74 -2.44
C LEU A 125 -16.68 0.80 -1.00
N PRO A 126 -15.47 1.31 -0.81
CA PRO A 126 -14.91 1.44 0.53
C PRO A 126 -15.75 2.42 1.34
N GLY A 127 -16.03 2.08 2.60
CA GLY A 127 -16.66 2.98 3.55
C GLY A 127 -15.86 4.27 3.74
N GLY A 128 -16.50 5.33 4.25
CA GLY A 128 -15.82 6.59 4.53
C GLY A 128 -14.67 6.40 5.52
N CYS A 129 -13.56 7.08 5.28
CA CYS A 129 -12.43 7.13 6.21
C CYS A 129 -12.53 8.40 7.07
N ALA A 130 -12.08 8.34 8.33
CA ALA A 130 -12.02 9.50 9.24
C ALA A 130 -11.21 10.69 8.68
N ILE A 131 -10.35 10.44 7.69
CA ILE A 131 -9.48 11.45 7.04
C ILE A 131 -10.16 12.11 5.83
N GLY A 132 -11.36 11.65 5.41
CA GLY A 132 -12.15 12.25 4.31
C GLY A 132 -12.52 11.29 3.19
N THR A 133 -13.34 11.79 2.24
CA THR A 133 -13.73 11.06 1.03
C THR A 133 -12.52 10.94 0.11
N ARG A 134 -12.17 9.72 -0.22
CA ARG A 134 -11.15 9.46 -1.23
C ARG A 134 -11.82 8.69 -2.36
N PRO A 135 -12.08 9.33 -3.47
CA PRO A 135 -12.82 8.76 -4.58
C PRO A 135 -12.05 7.60 -5.22
N VAL A 136 -12.79 6.61 -5.71
CA VAL A 136 -12.24 5.46 -6.48
C VAL A 136 -12.24 5.73 -7.99
N ASP A 137 -12.60 6.95 -8.39
CA ASP A 137 -12.76 7.39 -9.78
C ASP A 137 -11.49 7.19 -10.61
N LEU A 138 -10.30 7.46 -10.04
CA LEU A 138 -9.02 7.27 -10.74
C LEU A 138 -8.73 5.78 -10.99
N HIS A 139 -9.11 4.88 -10.07
CA HIS A 139 -9.01 3.44 -10.30
C HIS A 139 -9.92 3.00 -11.45
N ILE A 140 -11.19 3.45 -11.43
CA ILE A 140 -12.18 3.15 -12.48
C ILE A 140 -11.70 3.70 -13.82
N ARG A 141 -11.25 4.94 -13.87
CA ARG A 141 -10.71 5.58 -15.08
C ARG A 141 -9.55 4.79 -15.67
N ALA A 142 -8.64 4.29 -14.84
CA ALA A 142 -7.52 3.47 -15.30
C ALA A 142 -8.01 2.16 -15.93
N MET A 143 -8.94 1.46 -15.30
CA MET A 143 -9.50 0.21 -15.84
C MET A 143 -10.24 0.46 -17.16
N GLN A 144 -11.03 1.53 -17.25
CA GLN A 144 -11.72 1.92 -18.49
C GLN A 144 -10.73 2.26 -19.62
N ALA A 145 -9.64 2.96 -19.32
CA ALA A 145 -8.60 3.25 -20.29
C ALA A 145 -7.89 1.99 -20.83
N LEU A 146 -7.85 0.93 -20.02
CA LEU A 146 -7.37 -0.40 -20.41
C LEU A 146 -8.47 -1.27 -21.07
N GLY A 147 -9.65 -0.70 -21.37
CA GLY A 147 -10.72 -1.34 -22.14
C GLY A 147 -11.74 -2.10 -21.31
N ALA A 148 -11.78 -1.89 -20.01
CA ALA A 148 -12.83 -2.46 -19.17
C ALA A 148 -14.15 -1.69 -19.29
N VAL A 149 -15.27 -2.40 -19.12
CA VAL A 149 -16.58 -1.83 -18.86
C VAL A 149 -16.78 -1.82 -17.35
N VAL A 150 -17.01 -0.63 -16.78
CA VAL A 150 -17.17 -0.47 -15.34
C VAL A 150 -18.48 0.23 -15.03
N GLU A 151 -19.25 -0.36 -14.14
CA GLU A 151 -20.51 0.15 -13.62
C GLU A 151 -20.45 0.31 -12.11
N LEU A 152 -21.11 1.36 -11.61
CA LEU A 152 -21.35 1.55 -10.17
C LEU A 152 -22.81 1.22 -9.90
N ALA A 153 -23.04 0.11 -9.25
CA ALA A 153 -24.39 -0.36 -8.92
C ALA A 153 -24.43 -0.98 -7.52
N ASP A 154 -25.50 -0.70 -6.78
CA ASP A 154 -25.77 -1.28 -5.45
C ASP A 154 -24.63 -1.12 -4.42
N GLY A 155 -23.86 -0.02 -4.51
CA GLY A 155 -22.71 0.21 -3.64
C GLY A 155 -21.44 -0.57 -4.02
N TYR A 156 -21.39 -1.11 -5.24
CA TYR A 156 -20.25 -1.87 -5.76
C TYR A 156 -19.69 -1.27 -7.05
N ILE A 157 -18.39 -1.46 -7.23
CA ILE A 157 -17.72 -1.36 -8.52
C ILE A 157 -17.87 -2.73 -9.19
N GLN A 158 -18.58 -2.79 -10.30
CA GLN A 158 -18.69 -3.98 -11.14
C GLN A 158 -17.93 -3.74 -12.42
N ALA A 159 -16.85 -4.49 -12.63
CA ALA A 159 -15.99 -4.32 -13.79
C ALA A 159 -15.88 -5.61 -14.58
N ARG A 160 -15.90 -5.48 -15.92
CA ARG A 160 -15.71 -6.59 -16.86
C ARG A 160 -14.77 -6.19 -17.98
N ALA A 161 -13.89 -7.08 -18.38
CA ALA A 161 -13.05 -6.96 -19.56
C ALA A 161 -13.65 -7.82 -20.68
N PRO A 162 -14.10 -7.23 -21.81
CA PRO A 162 -14.51 -8.00 -22.97
C PRO A 162 -13.32 -8.72 -23.63
N GLY A 163 -13.01 -9.90 -23.12
CA GLY A 163 -11.76 -10.60 -23.40
C GLY A 163 -10.63 -10.11 -22.48
N ARG A 164 -9.39 -10.11 -22.96
CA ARG A 164 -8.23 -9.60 -22.21
C ARG A 164 -8.19 -8.07 -22.23
N LEU A 165 -7.79 -7.43 -21.13
CA LEU A 165 -7.49 -5.99 -21.11
C LEU A 165 -6.50 -5.63 -22.23
N LYS A 166 -6.60 -4.41 -22.74
CA LYS A 166 -5.77 -3.91 -23.83
C LYS A 166 -4.85 -2.82 -23.31
N GLY A 167 -3.59 -2.88 -23.75
CA GLY A 167 -2.65 -1.80 -23.51
C GLY A 167 -3.16 -0.50 -24.10
N GLY A 168 -2.86 0.60 -23.43
CA GLY A 168 -3.33 1.92 -23.81
C GLY A 168 -2.68 3.02 -23.00
N ARG A 169 -3.02 4.26 -23.32
CA ARG A 169 -2.53 5.42 -22.61
C ARG A 169 -3.48 5.79 -21.47
N VAL A 170 -3.01 5.69 -20.23
CA VAL A 170 -3.73 6.07 -19.01
C VAL A 170 -3.16 7.38 -18.50
N VAL A 171 -3.95 8.44 -18.50
CA VAL A 171 -3.53 9.76 -17.99
C VAL A 171 -4.29 10.09 -16.72
N PHE A 172 -3.58 10.22 -15.62
CA PHE A 172 -4.16 10.61 -14.35
C PHE A 172 -4.27 12.14 -14.25
N PRO A 173 -5.47 12.72 -14.01
CA PRO A 173 -5.64 14.16 -13.85
C PRO A 173 -5.02 14.69 -12.56
N GLY A 174 -4.76 13.81 -11.60
CA GLY A 174 -4.07 14.06 -10.34
C GLY A 174 -3.31 12.82 -9.92
N VAL A 175 -2.21 12.99 -9.21
CA VAL A 175 -1.39 11.89 -8.73
C VAL A 175 -2.16 11.06 -7.70
N SER A 176 -2.16 9.74 -7.86
CA SER A 176 -2.77 8.79 -6.94
C SER A 176 -1.93 7.52 -6.83
N VAL A 177 -1.42 7.25 -5.63
CA VAL A 177 -0.62 6.04 -5.35
C VAL A 177 -1.43 4.79 -5.67
N GLY A 178 -2.58 4.60 -5.03
CA GLY A 178 -3.38 3.39 -5.19
C GLY A 178 -3.91 3.18 -6.62
N ALA A 179 -4.26 4.26 -7.34
CA ALA A 179 -4.70 4.14 -8.74
C ALA A 179 -3.51 3.77 -9.66
N THR A 180 -2.31 4.28 -9.39
CA THR A 180 -1.08 3.89 -10.09
C THR A 180 -0.77 2.41 -9.87
N GLU A 181 -0.81 1.94 -8.62
CA GLU A 181 -0.59 0.54 -8.25
C GLU A 181 -1.56 -0.39 -8.96
N ASN A 182 -2.85 -0.07 -8.89
CA ASN A 182 -3.90 -0.88 -9.52
C ASN A 182 -3.76 -0.92 -11.05
N ALA A 183 -3.48 0.23 -11.68
CA ALA A 183 -3.24 0.31 -13.12
C ALA A 183 -1.98 -0.47 -13.54
N MET A 184 -0.92 -0.41 -12.75
CA MET A 184 0.34 -1.09 -13.01
C MET A 184 0.18 -2.61 -12.99
N ILE A 185 -0.51 -3.15 -11.97
CA ILE A 185 -0.80 -4.59 -11.90
C ILE A 185 -1.68 -5.02 -13.08
N ALA A 186 -2.74 -4.27 -13.39
CA ALA A 186 -3.65 -4.58 -14.47
C ALA A 186 -2.97 -4.52 -15.85
N ALA A 187 -2.16 -3.49 -16.10
CA ALA A 187 -1.44 -3.30 -17.35
C ALA A 187 -0.38 -4.37 -17.61
N SER A 188 0.19 -4.97 -16.55
CA SER A 188 1.18 -6.05 -16.66
C SER A 188 0.62 -7.28 -17.35
N LEU A 189 -0.69 -7.51 -17.28
CA LEU A 189 -1.38 -8.61 -17.95
C LEU A 189 -2.23 -8.15 -19.16
N ALA A 190 -2.23 -6.87 -19.53
CA ALA A 190 -2.96 -6.36 -20.68
C ALA A 190 -2.27 -6.77 -21.99
N LYS A 191 -3.01 -6.85 -23.09
CA LYS A 191 -2.45 -7.15 -24.42
C LYS A 191 -1.83 -5.90 -25.04
N GLY A 192 -0.54 -5.91 -25.31
CA GLY A 192 0.19 -4.80 -25.93
C GLY A 192 0.85 -3.89 -24.89
N THR A 193 1.18 -2.67 -25.25
CA THR A 193 1.93 -1.72 -24.42
C THR A 193 1.00 -0.70 -23.77
N SER A 194 1.24 -0.39 -22.51
CA SER A 194 0.55 0.67 -21.75
C SER A 194 1.52 1.78 -21.37
N GLU A 195 1.06 3.02 -21.47
CA GLU A 195 1.74 4.22 -20.99
C GLU A 195 0.89 4.82 -19.86
N LEU A 196 1.41 4.82 -18.64
CA LEU A 196 0.77 5.44 -17.48
C LEU A 196 1.43 6.80 -17.23
N VAL A 197 0.67 7.89 -17.33
CA VAL A 197 1.18 9.27 -17.29
C VAL A 197 0.64 10.01 -16.06
N ASN A 198 1.47 10.86 -15.47
CA ASN A 198 1.22 11.57 -14.23
C ASN A 198 0.96 10.59 -13.06
N VAL A 199 1.81 9.58 -12.99
CA VAL A 199 1.77 8.54 -11.95
C VAL A 199 2.40 9.00 -10.65
N ALA A 200 2.14 8.27 -9.58
CA ALA A 200 2.83 8.39 -8.30
C ALA A 200 4.31 7.96 -8.43
N ARG A 201 5.18 8.58 -7.65
CA ARG A 201 6.65 8.37 -7.70
C ARG A 201 7.23 7.91 -6.38
N GLU A 202 6.38 7.62 -5.42
CA GLU A 202 6.78 7.13 -4.10
C GLU A 202 7.59 5.84 -4.22
N PRO A 203 8.52 5.57 -3.29
CA PRO A 203 9.33 4.36 -3.28
C PRO A 203 8.51 3.06 -3.36
N GLU A 204 7.29 3.07 -2.84
CA GLU A 204 6.34 1.95 -2.85
C GLU A 204 5.91 1.58 -4.29
N ILE A 205 5.85 2.56 -5.20
CA ILE A 205 5.56 2.32 -6.63
C ILE A 205 6.72 1.58 -7.30
N SER A 206 7.96 2.00 -7.00
CA SER A 206 9.13 1.31 -7.51
C SER A 206 9.27 -0.09 -6.94
N ASP A 207 8.96 -0.28 -5.67
CA ASP A 207 8.96 -1.59 -5.00
C ASP A 207 7.98 -2.57 -5.66
N LEU A 208 6.76 -2.10 -5.96
CA LEU A 208 5.77 -2.88 -6.68
C LEU A 208 6.23 -3.22 -8.11
N ALA A 209 6.82 -2.26 -8.84
CA ALA A 209 7.33 -2.48 -10.18
C ALA A 209 8.47 -3.52 -10.20
N GLU A 210 9.39 -3.45 -9.24
CA GLU A 210 10.48 -4.41 -9.07
C GLU A 210 9.94 -5.82 -8.78
N CYS A 211 8.94 -5.93 -7.92
CA CYS A 211 8.27 -7.21 -7.63
C CYS A 211 7.57 -7.78 -8.87
N LEU A 212 6.76 -6.98 -9.56
CA LEU A 212 6.08 -7.41 -10.79
C LEU A 212 7.08 -7.83 -11.88
N ASN A 213 8.20 -7.11 -12.02
CA ASN A 213 9.27 -7.49 -12.95
C ASN A 213 9.93 -8.82 -12.53
N ALA A 214 10.11 -9.07 -11.23
CA ALA A 214 10.59 -10.37 -10.74
C ALA A 214 9.58 -11.51 -11.03
N MET A 215 8.28 -11.19 -11.07
CA MET A 215 7.22 -12.13 -11.49
C MET A 215 7.17 -12.34 -13.02
N GLY A 216 7.94 -11.58 -13.81
CA GLY A 216 8.02 -11.69 -15.26
C GLY A 216 7.36 -10.55 -16.04
N ALA A 217 6.85 -9.50 -15.37
CA ALA A 217 6.37 -8.30 -16.04
C ALA A 217 7.51 -7.52 -16.73
N ARG A 218 7.16 -6.56 -17.58
CA ARG A 218 8.10 -5.70 -18.29
C ARG A 218 7.74 -4.24 -18.06
N ILE A 219 8.18 -3.73 -16.91
CA ILE A 219 7.87 -2.38 -16.43
C ILE A 219 9.14 -1.54 -16.40
N THR A 220 9.09 -0.35 -16.99
CA THR A 220 10.17 0.63 -16.98
C THR A 220 9.64 2.02 -16.64
N GLY A 221 10.54 2.95 -16.25
CA GLY A 221 10.16 4.34 -15.93
C GLY A 221 9.57 4.54 -14.53
N HIS A 222 9.45 3.50 -13.68
CA HIS A 222 9.03 3.67 -12.30
C HIS A 222 9.98 4.61 -11.54
N GLY A 223 9.44 5.44 -10.65
CA GLY A 223 10.19 6.53 -10.01
C GLY A 223 10.18 7.84 -10.81
N SER A 224 9.70 7.84 -12.07
CA SER A 224 9.40 9.04 -12.85
C SER A 224 7.88 9.31 -12.87
N ASP A 225 7.45 10.32 -13.59
CA ASP A 225 6.02 10.67 -13.77
C ASP A 225 5.33 9.83 -14.86
N THR A 226 6.08 8.97 -15.56
CA THR A 226 5.58 8.15 -16.65
C THR A 226 6.15 6.73 -16.55
N ILE A 227 5.27 5.74 -16.55
CA ILE A 227 5.61 4.32 -16.50
C ILE A 227 5.18 3.66 -17.82
N MET A 228 6.10 2.90 -18.41
CA MET A 228 5.85 2.07 -19.60
C MET A 228 5.75 0.61 -19.18
N ILE A 229 4.73 -0.09 -19.69
CA ILE A 229 4.47 -1.50 -19.36
C ILE A 229 4.17 -2.25 -20.65
N GLU A 230 5.00 -3.23 -20.98
CA GLU A 230 4.70 -4.22 -22.02
C GLU A 230 4.00 -5.40 -21.37
N GLY A 231 2.73 -5.61 -21.69
CA GLY A 231 1.94 -6.66 -21.07
C GLY A 231 2.40 -8.06 -21.47
N VAL A 232 2.38 -8.98 -20.51
CA VAL A 232 2.75 -10.39 -20.68
C VAL A 232 1.52 -11.29 -20.57
N ASP A 233 1.64 -12.55 -21.01
CA ASP A 233 0.52 -13.49 -20.98
C ASP A 233 0.24 -14.00 -19.58
N GLU A 234 1.29 -14.16 -18.77
CA GLU A 234 1.20 -14.63 -17.38
C GLU A 234 2.33 -14.05 -16.52
N LEU A 235 2.10 -14.02 -15.21
CA LEU A 235 3.10 -13.74 -14.19
C LEU A 235 3.36 -15.04 -13.42
N GLY A 236 4.64 -15.32 -13.13
CA GLY A 236 5.12 -16.54 -12.48
C GLY A 236 5.42 -16.37 -10.99
N ASP A 237 6.21 -17.33 -10.48
CA ASP A 237 6.73 -17.31 -9.10
C ASP A 237 7.69 -16.15 -8.91
N ALA A 238 7.70 -15.59 -7.71
CA ALA A 238 8.72 -14.63 -7.29
C ALA A 238 8.92 -14.63 -5.78
N THR A 239 10.11 -14.21 -5.37
CA THR A 239 10.41 -13.83 -3.99
C THR A 239 10.78 -12.35 -3.97
N HIS A 240 10.13 -11.57 -3.10
CA HIS A 240 10.38 -10.14 -2.98
C HIS A 240 10.39 -9.71 -1.53
N ARG A 241 11.35 -8.82 -1.19
CA ARG A 241 11.46 -8.25 0.16
C ARG A 241 10.86 -6.85 0.18
N VAL A 242 9.81 -6.67 0.97
CA VAL A 242 9.15 -5.37 1.19
C VAL A 242 10.16 -4.35 1.71
N ILE A 243 10.20 -3.16 1.10
CA ILE A 243 11.07 -2.07 1.52
C ILE A 243 10.77 -1.62 2.97
N PRO A 244 11.75 -1.05 3.68
CA PRO A 244 11.52 -0.49 5.02
C PRO A 244 10.57 0.71 4.96
N ASP A 245 9.75 0.85 6.00
CA ASP A 245 8.72 1.89 6.08
C ASP A 245 9.33 3.29 6.30
N ARG A 246 9.29 4.12 5.26
CA ARG A 246 9.77 5.50 5.34
C ARG A 246 8.95 6.38 6.28
N ILE A 247 7.67 6.05 6.47
CA ILE A 247 6.77 6.82 7.35
C ILE A 247 7.13 6.54 8.81
N GLU A 248 7.37 5.27 9.15
CA GLU A 248 7.87 4.88 10.47
C GLU A 248 9.25 5.51 10.74
N ALA A 249 10.19 5.36 9.80
CA ALA A 249 11.53 5.92 9.93
C ALA A 249 11.50 7.45 10.09
N GLY A 250 10.70 8.14 9.28
CA GLY A 250 10.53 9.59 9.35
C GLY A 250 9.94 10.04 10.69
N THR A 251 8.95 9.30 11.21
CA THR A 251 8.34 9.57 12.51
C THR A 251 9.36 9.47 13.64
N TRP A 252 10.19 8.42 13.64
CA TRP A 252 11.25 8.26 14.63
C TRP A 252 12.38 9.29 14.48
N ALA A 253 12.70 9.68 13.25
CA ALA A 253 13.68 10.76 12.99
C ALA A 253 13.20 12.10 13.58
N ILE A 254 11.93 12.45 13.37
CA ILE A 254 11.33 13.64 13.98
C ILE A 254 11.31 13.51 15.51
N ALA A 255 10.94 12.35 16.05
CA ALA A 255 10.90 12.11 17.49
C ALA A 255 12.30 12.30 18.13
N ALA A 256 13.36 11.81 17.49
CA ALA A 256 14.72 12.06 17.93
C ALA A 256 15.03 13.57 17.96
N ALA A 257 14.71 14.27 16.87
CA ALA A 257 15.00 15.70 16.75
C ALA A 257 14.26 16.54 17.82
N ILE A 258 12.96 16.31 18.06
CA ILE A 258 12.17 17.09 18.99
C ILE A 258 12.47 16.80 20.47
N THR A 259 12.96 15.60 20.78
CA THR A 259 13.28 15.20 22.16
C THR A 259 14.73 15.48 22.57
N GLY A 260 15.57 16.03 21.67
CA GLY A 260 17.00 16.15 21.91
C GLY A 260 17.68 14.78 22.05
N GLY A 261 17.22 13.82 21.25
CA GLY A 261 17.56 12.42 21.32
C GLY A 261 18.75 12.00 20.44
N ASP A 262 19.01 10.71 20.46
CA ASP A 262 20.06 10.03 19.68
C ASP A 262 19.57 8.63 19.29
N LEU A 263 18.97 8.52 18.09
CA LEU A 263 18.38 7.29 17.58
C LEU A 263 19.10 6.81 16.32
N PHE A 264 19.48 5.55 16.30
CA PHE A 264 19.88 4.83 15.10
C PHE A 264 18.67 4.10 14.52
N LEU A 265 18.31 4.43 13.27
CA LEU A 265 17.18 3.84 12.55
C LEU A 265 17.72 2.79 11.59
N GLU A 266 17.73 1.54 12.08
CA GLU A 266 18.25 0.40 11.37
C GLU A 266 17.35 0.00 10.21
N HIS A 267 17.93 -0.35 9.09
CA HIS A 267 17.30 -0.64 7.80
C HIS A 267 16.64 0.56 7.10
N ALA A 268 16.50 1.72 7.76
CA ALA A 268 15.95 2.91 7.13
C ALA A 268 16.84 3.36 5.94
N ARG A 269 16.18 3.71 4.82
CA ARG A 269 16.89 4.16 3.62
C ARG A 269 16.81 5.67 3.49
N ARG A 270 17.94 6.37 3.63
CA ARG A 270 18.02 7.83 3.48
C ARG A 270 17.33 8.33 2.21
N ARG A 271 17.60 7.70 1.07
CA ARG A 271 17.05 8.09 -0.25
C ARG A 271 15.53 8.14 -0.32
N HIS A 272 14.83 7.50 0.62
CA HIS A 272 13.36 7.55 0.71
C HIS A 272 12.86 8.73 1.52
N LEU A 273 13.78 9.50 2.15
CA LEU A 273 13.49 10.54 3.14
C LEU A 273 14.31 11.82 2.93
N ASP A 274 15.05 11.95 1.83
CA ASP A 274 16.01 13.04 1.63
C ASP A 274 15.39 14.41 1.97
N ALA A 275 14.21 14.75 1.43
CA ALA A 275 13.56 16.03 1.70
C ALA A 275 13.25 16.24 3.20
N LEU A 276 12.77 15.19 3.89
CA LEU A 276 12.50 15.28 5.33
C LEU A 276 13.79 15.45 6.14
N LEU A 277 14.82 14.68 5.80
CA LEU A 277 16.09 14.72 6.52
C LEU A 277 16.82 16.06 6.33
N ASP A 278 16.68 16.69 5.18
CA ASP A 278 17.20 18.05 4.94
C ASP A 278 16.50 19.07 5.84
N VAL A 279 15.18 18.96 6.01
CA VAL A 279 14.43 19.80 6.97
C VAL A 279 14.91 19.53 8.41
N ILE A 280 15.06 18.27 8.81
CA ILE A 280 15.55 17.90 10.14
C ILE A 280 16.95 18.49 10.39
N VAL A 281 17.86 18.41 9.45
CA VAL A 281 19.19 19.04 9.53
C VAL A 281 19.07 20.57 9.68
N GLY A 282 18.16 21.19 8.92
CA GLY A 282 17.84 22.62 9.04
C GLY A 282 17.46 23.05 10.45
N THR A 283 16.78 22.16 11.22
CA THR A 283 16.40 22.44 12.62
C THR A 283 17.60 22.43 13.58
N GLY A 284 18.78 21.97 13.14
CA GLY A 284 20.01 21.87 13.94
C GLY A 284 20.31 20.46 14.45
N ALA A 285 19.55 19.45 14.08
CA ALA A 285 19.90 18.06 14.31
C ALA A 285 20.97 17.58 13.31
N ALA A 286 21.74 16.56 13.70
CA ALA A 286 22.70 15.89 12.82
C ALA A 286 22.11 14.58 12.30
N VAL A 287 22.40 14.27 11.03
CA VAL A 287 22.04 12.99 10.39
C VAL A 287 23.33 12.34 9.89
N ASP A 288 23.64 11.15 10.43
CA ASP A 288 24.81 10.35 10.06
C ASP A 288 24.35 9.07 9.34
N VAL A 289 24.71 8.93 8.07
CA VAL A 289 24.31 7.79 7.23
C VAL A 289 25.33 6.67 7.37
N ARG A 290 24.83 5.46 7.63
CA ARG A 290 25.62 4.24 7.77
C ARG A 290 25.15 3.18 6.79
N GLU A 291 25.86 2.07 6.71
CA GLU A 291 25.56 0.97 5.80
C GLU A 291 24.13 0.41 6.02
N ASP A 292 23.75 0.22 7.28
CA ASP A 292 22.48 -0.42 7.66
C ASP A 292 21.36 0.57 8.03
N GLY A 293 21.53 1.87 7.77
CA GLY A 293 20.53 2.85 8.16
C GLY A 293 21.12 4.25 8.35
N PHE A 294 20.52 5.04 9.21
CA PHE A 294 21.04 6.35 9.57
C PHE A 294 20.73 6.70 11.03
N GLN A 295 21.61 7.53 11.61
CA GLN A 295 21.46 8.04 12.97
C GLN A 295 20.98 9.49 12.94
N VAL A 296 20.03 9.83 13.81
CA VAL A 296 19.60 11.21 14.05
C VAL A 296 19.97 11.59 15.47
N THR A 297 20.78 12.66 15.61
CA THR A 297 21.23 13.17 16.91
C THR A 297 20.84 14.63 17.05
N ALA A 298 20.22 14.99 18.16
CA ALA A 298 19.94 16.36 18.53
C ALA A 298 20.35 16.60 19.99
N SER A 299 20.92 17.75 20.27
CA SER A 299 21.39 18.13 21.64
C SER A 299 20.68 19.34 22.20
N SER A 300 19.83 19.99 21.42
CA SER A 300 19.13 21.22 21.79
C SER A 300 17.73 21.25 21.20
N ARG A 301 16.93 22.20 21.66
CA ARG A 301 15.62 22.47 21.09
C ARG A 301 15.73 22.78 19.59
N PRO A 302 14.90 22.18 18.73
CA PRO A 302 14.91 22.45 17.29
C PRO A 302 14.68 23.93 16.99
N ARG A 303 15.39 24.45 16.00
CA ARG A 303 15.16 25.78 15.44
C ARG A 303 13.97 25.74 14.47
N ALA A 304 13.27 26.86 14.34
CA ALA A 304 12.25 27.02 13.31
C ALA A 304 12.91 26.97 11.92
N VAL A 305 12.22 26.32 10.99
CA VAL A 305 12.60 26.24 9.55
C VAL A 305 11.35 26.51 8.71
N ASP A 306 11.56 27.15 7.56
CA ASP A 306 10.53 27.26 6.53
C ASP A 306 10.56 26.00 5.66
N ILE A 307 9.36 25.50 5.25
CA ILE A 307 9.20 24.28 4.46
C ILE A 307 8.52 24.61 3.13
#